data_f1e0f06c25da5e496a4b7fb4a69ddad9
#
_entry.id   f1e0f06c25da5e496a4b7fb4a69ddad9
#
_cell.length_a   1.000
_cell.length_b   1.000
_cell.length_c   1.000
_cell.angle_alpha   90.00
_cell.angle_beta   90.00
_cell.angle_gamma   90.00
#
_symmetry.space_group_name_H-M   'P 1'
#
loop_
_entity.id
_entity.type
_entity.pdbx_description
1 polymer ?
#
loop_
_entity_poly.entity_id
_entity_poly.type
_entity_poly.pdbx_seq_one_letter_code
_entity_poly.pdbx_strand_id
1 'polypeptide(L)'
;MILGSRSKIAIFALLFIGLALVGLVGWRAYYLSKQGPAGVAAVITSQAEANVAAATVLTPAAPSEPRPVGTGVFDQIAAEVSGVYEKAAPTVVRVRATDGPEQLAGTGFFIDGEGTILTAYAVVGQAESVSVEVNGRTFTAKIIGRDPRSGVAVLKINATKTPHLEFGDGLRLRPASAIVSVAFPYDLKAEPTFGFVAGFDVKYLTRFFATTHLRANLPIKPGQIGGPLLDSQGKVVGVLMLEIDEGKACYALPIEAASKVAADIQKYGEPRHGWMGVGVMPDRSRPERGSPVFVDRLYKGTPAEKSGLKAGDEVISIGDKPVREPSDVLDAAFFSQVGGKVPVKVKRDGKEQIFTITVSARPDSSRIVEPAPLFPNPSGGPANQGMPVKANR
;
A
#
# COMPACT_ATOMS: atom_id res chain seq x y z
N MET A 1 -8.71 -34.60 -33.39
CA MET A 1 -7.67 -33.97 -32.56
C MET A 1 -6.95 -35.09 -31.78
N ILE A 2 -5.77 -35.53 -32.27
CA ILE A 2 -5.06 -36.74 -31.80
C ILE A 2 -4.17 -36.31 -30.66
N LEU A 3 -4.45 -36.81 -29.45
CA LEU A 3 -3.60 -36.57 -28.28
C LEU A 3 -2.21 -37.16 -28.52
N GLY A 4 -1.17 -36.38 -28.29
CA GLY A 4 0.21 -36.80 -28.49
C GLY A 4 0.65 -37.94 -27.53
N SER A 5 1.62 -38.73 -27.98
CA SER A 5 2.12 -39.93 -27.30
C SER A 5 2.45 -39.75 -25.81
N ARG A 6 2.94 -38.58 -25.40
CA ARG A 6 3.28 -38.27 -23.98
C ARG A 6 2.06 -38.14 -23.05
N SER A 7 0.91 -37.65 -23.56
CA SER A 7 -0.33 -37.59 -22.77
C SER A 7 -0.95 -38.96 -22.52
N LYS A 8 -0.80 -39.90 -23.45
CA LYS A 8 -1.29 -41.28 -23.29
C LYS A 8 -0.49 -42.04 -22.20
N ILE A 9 0.82 -41.81 -22.14
CA ILE A 9 1.68 -42.44 -21.12
C ILE A 9 1.35 -41.93 -19.72
N ALA A 10 1.09 -40.64 -19.56
CA ALA A 10 0.72 -40.05 -18.28
C ALA A 10 -0.66 -40.52 -17.78
N ILE A 11 -1.62 -40.70 -18.66
CA ILE A 11 -2.95 -41.23 -18.30
C ILE A 11 -2.86 -42.70 -17.92
N PHE A 12 -2.06 -43.53 -18.62
CA PHE A 12 -1.82 -44.91 -18.25
C PHE A 12 -1.10 -45.07 -16.90
N ALA A 13 -0.12 -44.21 -16.61
CA ALA A 13 0.57 -44.19 -15.33
C ALA A 13 -0.37 -43.85 -14.16
N LEU A 14 -1.23 -42.86 -14.30
CA LEU A 14 -2.22 -42.47 -13.29
C LEU A 14 -3.29 -43.56 -13.07
N LEU A 15 -3.74 -44.26 -14.12
CA LEU A 15 -4.63 -45.38 -14.01
C LEU A 15 -3.99 -46.60 -13.30
N PHE A 16 -2.70 -46.87 -13.55
CA PHE A 16 -1.97 -47.93 -12.88
C PHE A 16 -1.74 -47.67 -11.40
N ILE A 17 -1.44 -46.44 -11.03
CA ILE A 17 -1.30 -46.01 -9.62
C ILE A 17 -2.66 -46.09 -8.90
N GLY A 18 -3.75 -45.69 -9.55
CA GLY A 18 -5.10 -45.81 -9.00
C GLY A 18 -5.52 -47.24 -8.75
N LEU A 19 -5.25 -48.16 -9.69
CA LEU A 19 -5.53 -49.60 -9.55
C LEU A 19 -4.67 -50.26 -8.46
N ALA A 20 -3.40 -49.85 -8.32
CA ALA A 20 -2.52 -50.35 -7.26
C ALA A 20 -3.00 -49.92 -5.87
N LEU A 21 -3.47 -48.67 -5.71
CA LEU A 21 -4.02 -48.17 -4.47
C LEU A 21 -5.33 -48.89 -4.08
N VAL A 22 -6.23 -49.12 -5.03
CA VAL A 22 -7.48 -49.86 -4.80
C VAL A 22 -7.17 -51.29 -4.43
N GLY A 23 -6.18 -51.93 -5.09
CA GLY A 23 -5.71 -53.28 -4.75
C GLY A 23 -5.14 -53.36 -3.33
N LEU A 24 -4.37 -52.37 -2.91
CA LEU A 24 -3.76 -52.34 -1.58
C LEU A 24 -4.80 -52.14 -0.46
N VAL A 25 -5.78 -51.27 -0.70
CA VAL A 25 -6.91 -51.02 0.23
C VAL A 25 -7.81 -52.29 0.32
N GLY A 26 -8.11 -52.90 -0.82
CA GLY A 26 -8.91 -54.14 -0.87
C GLY A 26 -8.19 -55.30 -0.19
N TRP A 27 -6.87 -55.47 -0.39
CA TRP A 27 -6.07 -56.49 0.26
C TRP A 27 -5.99 -56.29 1.77
N ARG A 28 -5.85 -55.05 2.22
CA ARG A 28 -5.82 -54.70 3.65
C ARG A 28 -7.18 -54.95 4.31
N ALA A 29 -8.27 -54.58 3.64
CA ALA A 29 -9.62 -54.86 4.14
C ALA A 29 -9.91 -56.36 4.20
N TYR A 30 -9.50 -57.14 3.20
CA TYR A 30 -9.61 -58.62 3.21
C TYR A 30 -8.78 -59.27 4.31
N TYR A 31 -7.58 -58.78 4.57
CA TYR A 31 -6.71 -59.28 5.63
C TYR A 31 -7.27 -59.00 7.02
N LEU A 32 -7.82 -57.78 7.23
CA LEU A 32 -8.50 -57.40 8.47
C LEU A 32 -9.81 -58.18 8.69
N SER A 33 -10.54 -58.52 7.64
CA SER A 33 -11.79 -59.29 7.75
C SER A 33 -11.57 -60.77 8.12
N LYS A 34 -10.36 -61.30 7.86
CA LYS A 34 -10.01 -62.70 8.27
C LYS A 34 -9.46 -62.80 9.68
N GLN A 35 -9.08 -61.68 10.30
CA GLN A 35 -8.78 -61.66 11.72
C GLN A 35 -10.09 -61.45 12.49
N GLY A 36 -10.54 -62.49 13.18
CA GLY A 36 -11.74 -62.39 13.99
C GLY A 36 -11.64 -61.28 15.05
N PRO A 37 -12.73 -60.91 15.72
CA PRO A 37 -12.77 -59.75 16.62
C PRO A 37 -11.70 -59.74 17.73
N ALA A 38 -11.17 -60.91 18.09
CA ALA A 38 -10.05 -61.05 19.03
C ALA A 38 -8.70 -60.58 18.46
N GLY A 39 -8.46 -60.76 17.13
CA GLY A 39 -7.22 -60.34 16.49
C GLY A 39 -7.11 -58.84 16.31
N VAL A 40 -8.23 -58.18 16.03
CA VAL A 40 -8.30 -56.70 15.90
C VAL A 40 -8.12 -56.05 17.28
N ALA A 41 -8.67 -56.62 18.33
CA ALA A 41 -8.50 -56.12 19.68
C ALA A 41 -7.02 -56.21 20.14
N ALA A 42 -6.34 -57.33 19.81
CA ALA A 42 -4.93 -57.51 20.17
C ALA A 42 -3.98 -56.51 19.46
N VAL A 43 -4.26 -56.17 18.19
CA VAL A 43 -3.48 -55.16 17.46
C VAL A 43 -3.70 -53.76 18.03
N ILE A 44 -4.93 -53.43 18.38
CA ILE A 44 -5.26 -52.10 18.97
C ILE A 44 -4.63 -51.99 20.37
N THR A 45 -4.68 -53.07 21.17
CA THR A 45 -4.09 -53.07 22.52
C THR A 45 -2.56 -52.97 22.47
N SER A 46 -1.91 -53.70 21.57
CA SER A 46 -0.44 -53.65 21.43
C SER A 46 0.04 -52.28 20.92
N GLN A 47 -0.72 -51.60 20.03
CA GLN A 47 -0.38 -50.25 19.59
C GLN A 47 -0.67 -49.20 20.69
N ALA A 48 -1.71 -49.42 21.48
CA ALA A 48 -1.99 -48.56 22.64
C ALA A 48 -0.93 -48.67 23.73
N GLU A 49 -0.47 -49.89 24.03
CA GLU A 49 0.62 -50.13 24.99
C GLU A 49 1.99 -49.63 24.47
N ALA A 50 2.27 -49.76 23.17
CA ALA A 50 3.47 -49.19 22.57
C ALA A 50 3.45 -47.64 22.58
N ASN A 51 2.30 -47.05 22.35
CA ASN A 51 2.15 -45.58 22.45
C ASN A 51 2.19 -45.07 23.89
N VAL A 52 1.72 -45.86 24.86
CA VAL A 52 1.82 -45.53 26.28
C VAL A 52 3.25 -45.68 26.79
N ALA A 53 4.00 -46.71 26.30
CA ALA A 53 5.41 -46.88 26.63
C ALA A 53 6.33 -45.85 25.95
N ALA A 54 5.92 -45.34 24.79
CA ALA A 54 6.60 -44.22 24.08
C ALA A 54 6.14 -42.84 24.51
N ALA A 55 5.07 -42.72 25.30
CA ALA A 55 4.73 -41.50 25.96
C ALA A 55 5.77 -41.23 27.04
N THR A 56 6.89 -40.64 26.65
CA THR A 56 7.71 -39.87 27.58
C THR A 56 6.74 -39.01 28.36
N VAL A 57 6.61 -39.26 29.66
CA VAL A 57 5.88 -38.35 30.56
C VAL A 57 6.55 -37.00 30.39
N LEU A 58 5.95 -36.14 29.55
CA LEU A 58 6.28 -34.72 29.58
C LEU A 58 5.86 -34.28 30.97
N THR A 59 6.79 -34.43 31.92
CA THR A 59 6.67 -33.70 33.18
C THR A 59 6.40 -32.29 32.78
N PRO A 60 5.29 -31.65 33.18
CA PRO A 60 5.08 -30.23 32.92
C PRO A 60 6.37 -29.55 33.32
N ALA A 61 7.03 -28.89 32.40
CA ALA A 61 8.20 -28.09 32.74
C ALA A 61 7.79 -27.26 33.93
N ALA A 62 8.56 -27.33 35.02
CA ALA A 62 8.33 -26.46 36.15
C ALA A 62 8.07 -25.07 35.60
N PRO A 63 7.08 -24.31 36.12
CA PRO A 63 6.78 -22.98 35.63
C PRO A 63 8.13 -22.27 35.51
N SER A 64 8.52 -21.98 34.29
CA SER A 64 9.75 -21.22 34.04
C SER A 64 9.63 -19.98 34.89
N GLU A 65 10.60 -19.74 35.77
CA GLU A 65 10.67 -18.48 36.49
C GLU A 65 10.39 -17.36 35.51
N PRO A 66 9.51 -16.39 35.85
CA PRO A 66 9.21 -15.31 34.96
C PRO A 66 10.53 -14.68 34.53
N ARG A 67 10.84 -14.74 33.23
CA ARG A 67 12.06 -14.09 32.71
C ARG A 67 12.03 -12.65 33.17
N PRO A 68 13.15 -12.13 33.68
CA PRO A 68 13.21 -10.71 34.03
C PRO A 68 12.80 -9.93 32.77
N VAL A 69 11.74 -9.16 32.90
CA VAL A 69 11.23 -8.31 31.83
C VAL A 69 12.32 -7.30 31.52
N GLY A 70 12.88 -7.32 30.28
CA GLY A 70 13.46 -6.11 29.77
C GLY A 70 14.95 -6.02 29.48
N THR A 71 15.66 -7.11 29.12
CA THR A 71 17.07 -6.97 28.66
C THR A 71 17.31 -7.51 27.23
N GLY A 72 16.36 -8.21 26.61
CA GLY A 72 16.47 -8.73 25.25
C GLY A 72 16.06 -7.70 24.19
N VAL A 73 16.65 -7.78 23.01
CA VAL A 73 16.29 -6.92 21.87
C VAL A 73 14.78 -7.02 21.53
N PHE A 74 14.20 -8.21 21.63
CA PHE A 74 12.76 -8.41 21.38
C PHE A 74 11.88 -7.73 22.45
N ASP A 75 12.32 -7.70 23.71
CA ASP A 75 11.59 -7.01 24.78
C ASP A 75 11.64 -5.50 24.56
N GLN A 76 12.77 -4.97 24.08
CA GLN A 76 12.90 -3.56 23.71
C GLN A 76 11.99 -3.20 22.54
N ILE A 77 11.97 -4.00 21.46
CA ILE A 77 11.06 -3.80 20.33
C ILE A 77 9.61 -3.84 20.80
N ALA A 78 9.24 -4.81 21.64
CA ALA A 78 7.88 -4.91 22.15
C ALA A 78 7.48 -3.70 22.99
N ALA A 79 8.39 -3.17 23.81
CA ALA A 79 8.16 -1.97 24.61
C ALA A 79 7.97 -0.72 23.72
N GLU A 80 8.81 -0.55 22.70
CA GLU A 80 8.69 0.56 21.73
C GLU A 80 7.35 0.49 20.98
N VAL A 81 6.99 -0.69 20.45
CA VAL A 81 5.71 -0.89 19.73
C VAL A 81 4.53 -0.63 20.68
N SER A 82 4.57 -1.09 21.93
CA SER A 82 3.54 -0.81 22.92
C SER A 82 3.41 0.68 23.20
N GLY A 83 4.51 1.41 23.35
CA GLY A 83 4.49 2.85 23.57
C GLY A 83 3.88 3.62 22.40
N VAL A 84 4.19 3.22 21.16
CA VAL A 84 3.56 3.79 19.95
C VAL A 84 2.06 3.45 19.91
N TYR A 85 1.69 2.21 20.23
CA TYR A 85 0.29 1.78 20.29
C TYR A 85 -0.53 2.58 21.30
N GLU A 86 -0.03 2.74 22.53
CA GLU A 86 -0.72 3.47 23.59
C GLU A 86 -0.99 4.93 23.21
N LYS A 87 -0.04 5.58 22.53
CA LYS A 87 -0.21 6.94 22.00
C LYS A 87 -1.25 6.99 20.87
N ALA A 88 -1.20 6.04 19.96
CA ALA A 88 -1.99 6.08 18.73
C ALA A 88 -3.42 5.54 18.90
N ALA A 89 -3.63 4.52 19.73
CA ALA A 89 -4.92 3.86 19.88
C ALA A 89 -6.10 4.81 20.19
N PRO A 90 -5.93 5.86 21.05
CA PRO A 90 -7.03 6.82 21.26
C PRO A 90 -7.35 7.71 20.07
N THR A 91 -6.44 7.83 19.11
CA THR A 91 -6.53 8.76 17.97
C THR A 91 -7.10 8.12 16.73
N VAL A 92 -7.06 6.79 16.64
CA VAL A 92 -7.59 6.03 15.50
C VAL A 92 -9.08 5.78 15.65
N VAL A 93 -9.76 5.78 14.54
CA VAL A 93 -11.22 5.62 14.47
C VAL A 93 -11.58 4.58 13.43
N ARG A 94 -12.64 3.83 13.71
CA ARG A 94 -13.23 2.92 12.75
C ARG A 94 -14.16 3.67 11.83
N VAL A 95 -13.99 3.52 10.53
CA VAL A 95 -14.80 4.18 9.50
C VAL A 95 -15.63 3.12 8.79
N ARG A 96 -16.95 3.34 8.70
CA ARG A 96 -17.87 2.53 7.91
C ARG A 96 -18.65 3.42 6.96
N ALA A 97 -18.75 3.02 5.73
CA ALA A 97 -19.45 3.73 4.68
C ALA A 97 -20.37 2.78 3.90
N THR A 98 -21.48 3.30 3.40
CA THR A 98 -22.39 2.55 2.53
C THR A 98 -22.36 3.19 1.15
N ASP A 99 -21.90 2.44 0.16
CA ASP A 99 -21.79 2.87 -1.24
C ASP A 99 -22.69 2.00 -2.10
N GLY A 100 -23.94 2.43 -2.31
CA GLY A 100 -24.98 1.60 -2.92
C GLY A 100 -25.23 0.32 -2.11
N PRO A 101 -25.07 -0.87 -2.70
CA PRO A 101 -25.22 -2.15 -2.00
C PRO A 101 -23.96 -2.54 -1.19
N GLU A 102 -22.84 -1.85 -1.40
CA GLU A 102 -21.55 -2.20 -0.80
C GLU A 102 -21.39 -1.58 0.59
N GLN A 103 -20.88 -2.39 1.52
CA GLN A 103 -20.46 -1.95 2.84
C GLN A 103 -18.94 -1.82 2.83
N LEU A 104 -18.44 -0.61 2.98
CA LEU A 104 -17.03 -0.30 3.07
C LEU A 104 -16.64 -0.12 4.54
N ALA A 105 -15.51 -0.69 4.93
CA ALA A 105 -14.97 -0.54 6.27
C ALA A 105 -13.47 -0.30 6.21
N GLY A 106 -12.98 0.53 7.12
CA GLY A 106 -11.57 0.84 7.23
C GLY A 106 -11.24 1.61 8.48
N THR A 107 -10.05 2.15 8.49
CA THR A 107 -9.52 2.95 9.59
C THR A 107 -9.36 4.40 9.15
N GLY A 108 -9.52 5.32 10.09
CA GLY A 108 -9.11 6.71 9.96
C GLY A 108 -8.42 7.15 11.23
N PHE A 109 -7.94 8.37 11.27
CA PHE A 109 -7.34 8.94 12.48
C PHE A 109 -7.55 10.46 12.52
N PHE A 110 -7.63 10.99 13.73
CA PHE A 110 -7.77 12.43 13.94
C PHE A 110 -6.47 13.16 13.62
N ILE A 111 -6.60 14.28 12.89
CA ILE A 111 -5.50 15.15 12.50
C ILE A 111 -5.51 16.50 13.22
N ASP A 112 -6.56 16.78 13.97
CA ASP A 112 -6.71 17.98 14.79
C ASP A 112 -7.59 17.72 16.02
N GLY A 113 -7.68 18.72 16.90
CA GLY A 113 -8.55 18.70 18.08
C GLY A 113 -10.03 18.96 17.81
N GLU A 114 -10.41 19.20 16.56
CA GLU A 114 -11.75 19.65 16.16
C GLU A 114 -12.60 18.53 15.52
N GLY A 115 -12.12 17.28 15.55
CA GLY A 115 -12.83 16.11 14.98
C GLY A 115 -12.65 15.94 13.48
N THR A 116 -11.58 16.49 12.90
CA THR A 116 -11.22 16.22 11.51
C THR A 116 -10.45 14.90 11.42
N ILE A 117 -10.87 14.05 10.49
CA ILE A 117 -10.34 12.69 10.31
C ILE A 117 -9.78 12.55 8.91
N LEU A 118 -8.58 11.98 8.83
CA LEU A 118 -7.96 11.55 7.60
C LEU A 118 -8.15 10.05 7.43
N THR A 119 -8.52 9.63 6.22
CA THR A 119 -8.65 8.23 5.83
C THR A 119 -8.35 8.05 4.34
N ALA A 120 -8.39 6.82 3.84
CA ALA A 120 -8.25 6.55 2.41
C ALA A 120 -9.58 6.71 1.66
N TYR A 121 -9.50 7.15 0.41
CA TYR A 121 -10.65 7.19 -0.50
C TYR A 121 -11.32 5.82 -0.64
N ALA A 122 -10.54 4.73 -0.69
CA ALA A 122 -11.05 3.37 -0.78
C ALA A 122 -11.98 2.97 0.37
N VAL A 123 -11.90 3.66 1.53
CA VAL A 123 -12.75 3.41 2.70
C VAL A 123 -14.11 4.09 2.60
N VAL A 124 -14.20 5.16 1.83
CA VAL A 124 -15.44 5.93 1.70
C VAL A 124 -16.07 5.83 0.30
N GLY A 125 -15.31 5.52 -0.72
CA GLY A 125 -15.78 5.40 -2.11
C GLY A 125 -16.59 6.62 -2.54
N GLN A 126 -17.76 6.37 -3.11
CA GLN A 126 -18.78 7.37 -3.47
C GLN A 126 -19.90 7.45 -2.42
N ALA A 127 -19.74 6.82 -1.26
CA ALA A 127 -20.77 6.76 -0.21
C ALA A 127 -21.35 8.13 0.12
N GLU A 128 -22.66 8.20 0.26
CA GLU A 128 -23.38 9.38 0.74
C GLU A 128 -23.39 9.47 2.26
N SER A 129 -23.33 8.31 2.93
CA SER A 129 -23.38 8.19 4.38
C SER A 129 -22.14 7.50 4.91
N VAL A 130 -21.50 8.14 5.88
CA VAL A 130 -20.32 7.64 6.58
C VAL A 130 -20.55 7.72 8.07
N SER A 131 -20.27 6.64 8.79
CA SER A 131 -20.25 6.60 10.24
C SER A 131 -18.82 6.35 10.74
N VAL A 132 -18.53 6.96 11.89
CA VAL A 132 -17.22 6.85 12.55
C VAL A 132 -17.45 6.39 13.98
N GLU A 133 -16.79 5.31 14.36
CA GLU A 133 -16.81 4.81 15.74
C GLU A 133 -15.55 5.23 16.48
N VAL A 134 -15.74 5.90 17.60
CA VAL A 134 -14.69 6.41 18.50
C VAL A 134 -15.00 5.90 19.91
N ASN A 135 -14.12 5.10 20.50
CA ASN A 135 -14.28 4.56 21.85
C ASN A 135 -15.67 3.94 22.10
N GLY A 136 -16.17 3.16 21.14
CA GLY A 136 -17.49 2.50 21.22
C GLY A 136 -18.69 3.40 20.99
N ARG A 137 -18.50 4.69 20.67
CA ARG A 137 -19.58 5.62 20.30
C ARG A 137 -19.55 5.85 18.80
N THR A 138 -20.71 5.78 18.15
CA THR A 138 -20.87 6.03 16.72
C THR A 138 -21.31 7.47 16.46
N PHE A 139 -20.63 8.13 15.53
CA PHE A 139 -20.92 9.47 15.04
C PHE A 139 -21.23 9.41 13.54
N THR A 140 -22.19 10.21 13.10
CA THR A 140 -22.33 10.50 11.67
C THR A 140 -21.22 11.44 11.25
N ALA A 141 -20.47 11.09 10.21
CA ALA A 141 -19.39 11.89 9.70
C ALA A 141 -19.82 12.61 8.42
N LYS A 142 -19.50 13.90 8.36
CA LYS A 142 -19.59 14.67 7.11
C LYS A 142 -18.36 14.43 6.29
N ILE A 143 -18.49 14.13 5.02
CA ILE A 143 -17.40 14.09 4.07
C ILE A 143 -17.07 15.51 3.65
N ILE A 144 -15.87 16.01 4.03
CA ILE A 144 -15.40 17.35 3.67
C ILE A 144 -14.90 17.36 2.23
N GLY A 145 -14.24 16.28 1.82
CA GLY A 145 -13.84 16.09 0.43
C GLY A 145 -13.13 14.74 0.22
N ARG A 146 -12.96 14.41 -1.04
CA ARG A 146 -12.37 13.17 -1.53
C ARG A 146 -11.40 13.45 -2.65
N ASP A 147 -10.34 12.70 -2.70
CA ASP A 147 -9.39 12.71 -3.79
C ASP A 147 -9.10 11.29 -4.29
N PRO A 148 -9.82 10.82 -5.32
CA PRO A 148 -9.58 9.50 -5.90
C PRO A 148 -8.17 9.34 -6.48
N ARG A 149 -7.52 10.47 -6.82
CA ARG A 149 -6.21 10.49 -7.45
C ARG A 149 -5.07 10.19 -6.48
N SER A 150 -5.04 10.86 -5.34
CA SER A 150 -4.07 10.58 -4.27
C SER A 150 -4.53 9.45 -3.34
N GLY A 151 -5.81 9.10 -3.40
CA GLY A 151 -6.40 8.09 -2.52
C GLY A 151 -6.82 8.64 -1.15
N VAL A 152 -6.88 9.96 -0.95
CA VAL A 152 -7.22 10.59 0.34
C VAL A 152 -8.70 10.92 0.45
N ALA A 153 -9.26 10.80 1.65
CA ALA A 153 -10.54 11.37 2.03
C ALA A 153 -10.44 12.06 3.39
N VAL A 154 -11.18 13.16 3.54
CA VAL A 154 -11.25 13.97 4.76
C VAL A 154 -12.68 13.96 5.27
N LEU A 155 -12.84 13.54 6.52
CA LEU A 155 -14.12 13.47 7.21
C LEU A 155 -14.15 14.45 8.39
N LYS A 156 -15.33 14.79 8.84
CA LYS A 156 -15.57 15.65 10.00
C LYS A 156 -16.68 15.08 10.85
N ILE A 157 -16.44 14.93 12.15
CA ILE A 157 -17.47 14.65 13.13
C ILE A 157 -17.67 15.87 14.04
N ASN A 158 -18.83 15.95 14.65
CA ASN A 158 -19.11 17.01 15.63
C ASN A 158 -18.53 16.59 17.00
N ALA A 159 -17.22 16.82 17.16
CA ALA A 159 -16.47 16.57 18.38
C ALA A 159 -15.38 17.62 18.54
N THR A 160 -15.04 17.95 19.78
CA THR A 160 -13.96 18.88 20.13
C THR A 160 -13.01 18.23 21.12
N LYS A 161 -11.79 18.73 21.22
CA LYS A 161 -10.72 18.19 22.05
C LYS A 161 -10.42 16.71 21.72
N THR A 162 -10.51 16.39 20.43
CA THR A 162 -10.16 15.05 19.98
C THR A 162 -8.66 14.81 20.11
N PRO A 163 -8.23 13.66 20.64
CA PRO A 163 -6.82 13.32 20.63
C PRO A 163 -6.37 13.18 19.16
N HIS A 164 -5.19 13.70 18.84
CA HIS A 164 -4.65 13.62 17.48
C HIS A 164 -3.15 13.34 17.51
N LEU A 165 -2.61 12.85 16.42
CA LEU A 165 -1.21 12.51 16.24
C LEU A 165 -0.44 13.67 15.61
N GLU A 166 0.81 13.84 16.02
CA GLU A 166 1.74 14.73 15.33
C GLU A 166 2.19 14.13 14.00
N PHE A 167 2.44 15.00 13.02
CA PHE A 167 3.02 14.58 11.74
C PHE A 167 4.55 14.49 11.86
N GLY A 168 5.10 13.42 11.29
CA GLY A 168 6.52 13.19 11.12
C GLY A 168 7.00 13.59 9.73
N ASP A 169 8.01 12.90 9.22
CA ASP A 169 8.62 13.15 7.92
C ASP A 169 8.71 11.82 7.13
N GLY A 170 7.63 11.51 6.40
CA GLY A 170 7.50 10.27 5.64
C GLY A 170 8.46 10.19 4.46
N LEU A 171 8.74 11.34 3.81
CA LEU A 171 9.64 11.41 2.66
C LEU A 171 11.13 11.30 3.01
N ARG A 172 11.50 11.48 4.30
CA ARG A 172 12.88 11.31 4.77
C ARG A 172 13.19 9.92 5.32
N LEU A 173 12.20 9.06 5.44
CA LEU A 173 12.43 7.69 5.85
C LEU A 173 13.37 6.98 4.85
N ARG A 174 14.09 6.00 5.34
CA ARG A 174 15.01 5.18 4.52
C ARG A 174 14.53 3.74 4.49
N PRO A 175 14.89 2.96 3.49
CA PRO A 175 14.72 1.51 3.56
C PRO A 175 15.27 0.96 4.88
N ALA A 176 14.57 0.01 5.47
CA ALA A 176 14.79 -0.56 6.80
C ALA A 176 14.47 0.38 8.00
N SER A 177 13.93 1.60 7.80
CA SER A 177 13.32 2.34 8.91
C SER A 177 12.18 1.55 9.52
N ALA A 178 12.16 1.45 10.86
CA ALA A 178 11.08 0.79 11.60
C ALA A 178 9.80 1.63 11.53
N ILE A 179 8.68 0.96 11.37
CA ILE A 179 7.35 1.58 11.26
C ILE A 179 6.31 0.74 12.00
N VAL A 180 5.31 1.41 12.52
CA VAL A 180 4.15 0.78 13.19
C VAL A 180 2.88 1.34 12.56
N SER A 181 1.88 0.50 12.36
CA SER A 181 0.52 0.94 12.09
C SER A 181 -0.39 0.56 13.26
N VAL A 182 -1.36 1.39 13.57
CA VAL A 182 -2.43 1.09 14.54
C VAL A 182 -3.76 1.25 13.82
N ALA A 183 -4.48 0.15 13.67
CA ALA A 183 -5.69 0.12 12.83
C ALA A 183 -6.64 -1.01 13.25
N PHE A 184 -7.85 -1.05 12.68
CA PHE A 184 -8.92 -2.00 13.01
C PHE A 184 -8.99 -3.15 11.99
N PRO A 185 -8.30 -4.30 12.22
CA PRO A 185 -8.39 -5.46 11.34
C PRO A 185 -9.73 -6.16 11.48
N TYR A 186 -10.30 -6.62 10.38
CA TYR A 186 -11.54 -7.43 10.36
C TYR A 186 -12.69 -6.86 11.22
N ASP A 187 -12.76 -5.55 11.35
CA ASP A 187 -13.73 -4.88 12.24
C ASP A 187 -13.58 -5.25 13.73
N LEU A 188 -12.42 -5.76 14.14
CA LEU A 188 -12.07 -6.07 15.53
C LEU A 188 -11.52 -4.84 16.26
N LYS A 189 -10.99 -5.01 17.46
CA LYS A 189 -10.30 -3.93 18.19
C LYS A 189 -9.04 -3.48 17.46
N ALA A 190 -8.65 -2.23 17.66
CA ALA A 190 -7.41 -1.72 17.09
C ALA A 190 -6.21 -2.55 17.59
N GLU A 191 -5.32 -2.88 16.68
CA GLU A 191 -4.08 -3.61 16.98
C GLU A 191 -2.88 -2.89 16.36
N PRO A 192 -1.68 -3.01 16.96
CA PRO A 192 -0.45 -2.58 16.34
C PRO A 192 0.02 -3.62 15.33
N THR A 193 0.53 -3.14 14.18
CA THR A 193 1.26 -3.95 13.22
C THR A 193 2.63 -3.34 13.02
N PHE A 194 3.69 -4.13 13.18
CA PHE A 194 5.07 -3.69 13.07
C PHE A 194 5.71 -4.16 11.76
N GLY A 195 6.56 -3.33 11.18
CA GLY A 195 7.26 -3.63 9.95
C GLY A 195 8.37 -2.63 9.63
N PHE A 196 8.81 -2.63 8.37
CA PHE A 196 9.90 -1.79 7.89
C PHE A 196 9.56 -1.15 6.55
N VAL A 197 10.11 0.03 6.33
CA VAL A 197 10.13 0.66 5.00
C VAL A 197 10.92 -0.22 4.05
N ALA A 198 10.32 -0.58 2.92
CA ALA A 198 10.97 -1.37 1.87
C ALA A 198 11.53 -0.48 0.74
N GLY A 199 10.92 0.68 0.50
CA GLY A 199 11.34 1.61 -0.54
C GLY A 199 10.30 2.66 -0.86
N PHE A 200 10.55 3.37 -1.97
CA PHE A 200 9.68 4.42 -2.48
C PHE A 200 9.45 4.19 -3.96
N ASP A 201 8.19 4.27 -4.40
CA ASP A 201 7.81 3.96 -5.77
C ASP A 201 6.79 4.98 -6.29
N VAL A 202 6.84 5.26 -7.59
CA VAL A 202 5.86 6.12 -8.30
C VAL A 202 4.85 5.32 -9.09
N LYS A 203 4.98 3.99 -9.07
CA LYS A 203 4.05 3.09 -9.75
C LYS A 203 4.02 1.72 -9.09
N TYR A 204 2.89 1.04 -9.22
CA TYR A 204 2.73 -0.37 -8.91
C TYR A 204 2.09 -1.07 -10.11
N LEU A 205 2.74 -2.13 -10.63
CA LEU A 205 2.38 -2.77 -11.89
C LEU A 205 2.28 -1.74 -13.03
N THR A 206 1.08 -1.55 -13.58
CA THR A 206 0.80 -0.60 -14.67
C THR A 206 0.20 0.73 -14.20
N ARG A 207 -0.10 0.87 -12.90
CA ARG A 207 -0.71 2.09 -12.32
C ARG A 207 0.36 3.04 -11.82
N PHE A 208 0.32 4.28 -12.29
CA PHE A 208 1.11 5.38 -11.76
C PHE A 208 0.37 6.04 -10.60
N PHE A 209 1.12 6.33 -9.54
CA PHE A 209 0.65 7.11 -8.40
C PHE A 209 0.61 8.61 -8.72
N ALA A 210 -0.09 9.37 -7.89
CA ALA A 210 -0.14 10.84 -8.03
C ALA A 210 1.18 11.51 -7.63
N THR A 211 1.91 10.89 -6.72
CA THR A 211 3.21 11.27 -6.18
C THR A 211 3.91 10.02 -5.67
N THR A 212 5.14 10.12 -5.21
CA THR A 212 5.88 9.01 -4.59
C THR A 212 5.11 8.41 -3.42
N HIS A 213 5.01 7.07 -3.40
CA HIS A 213 4.42 6.30 -2.31
C HIS A 213 5.49 5.51 -1.57
N LEU A 214 5.32 5.37 -0.29
CA LEU A 214 6.14 4.54 0.58
C LEU A 214 5.66 3.09 0.48
N ARG A 215 6.55 2.17 0.12
CA ARG A 215 6.32 0.74 0.18
C ARG A 215 6.85 0.18 1.48
N ALA A 216 6.06 -0.63 2.17
CA ALA A 216 6.38 -1.19 3.46
C ALA A 216 6.22 -2.71 3.48
N ASN A 217 7.16 -3.41 4.12
CA ASN A 217 7.01 -4.80 4.54
C ASN A 217 6.24 -4.81 5.86
N LEU A 218 4.95 -4.55 5.77
CA LEU A 218 4.04 -4.46 6.89
C LEU A 218 2.78 -5.24 6.51
N PRO A 219 2.46 -6.33 7.22
CA PRO A 219 1.27 -7.12 6.92
C PRO A 219 0.01 -6.30 7.14
N ILE A 220 -0.87 -6.26 6.15
CA ILE A 220 -2.14 -5.53 6.20
C ILE A 220 -3.30 -6.52 6.09
N LYS A 221 -4.30 -6.31 6.92
CA LYS A 221 -5.56 -7.07 6.95
C LYS A 221 -6.72 -6.19 6.50
N PRO A 222 -7.82 -6.77 6.00
CA PRO A 222 -9.05 -6.03 5.73
C PRO A 222 -9.48 -5.16 6.91
N GLY A 223 -9.86 -3.90 6.64
CA GLY A 223 -10.22 -2.92 7.66
C GLY A 223 -9.08 -2.00 8.11
N GLN A 224 -7.83 -2.27 7.77
CA GLN A 224 -6.69 -1.44 8.18
C GLN A 224 -6.37 -0.29 7.22
N ILE A 225 -6.87 -0.34 5.97
CA ILE A 225 -6.69 0.73 4.98
C ILE A 225 -7.25 2.05 5.53
N GLY A 226 -6.54 3.14 5.27
CA GLY A 226 -6.83 4.48 5.79
C GLY A 226 -6.23 4.76 7.17
N GLY A 227 -5.66 3.75 7.83
CA GLY A 227 -4.97 3.91 9.11
C GLY A 227 -3.62 4.63 9.00
N PRO A 228 -3.12 5.19 10.12
CA PRO A 228 -1.83 5.86 10.15
C PRO A 228 -0.67 4.86 10.08
N LEU A 229 0.37 5.23 9.36
CA LEU A 229 1.69 4.65 9.45
C LEU A 229 2.55 5.58 10.32
N LEU A 230 3.18 5.02 11.36
CA LEU A 230 3.87 5.75 12.42
C LEU A 230 5.36 5.41 12.43
N ASP A 231 6.19 6.37 12.77
CA ASP A 231 7.59 6.14 13.10
C ASP A 231 7.75 5.62 14.55
N SER A 232 8.98 5.36 14.96
CA SER A 232 9.32 4.90 16.33
C SER A 232 9.00 5.94 17.43
N GLN A 233 8.75 7.20 17.07
CA GLN A 233 8.34 8.24 18.01
C GLN A 233 6.81 8.35 18.12
N GLY A 234 6.07 7.58 17.32
CA GLY A 234 4.61 7.62 17.21
C GLY A 234 4.10 8.81 16.40
N LYS A 235 4.92 9.41 15.54
CA LYS A 235 4.49 10.46 14.61
C LYS A 235 4.00 9.83 13.30
N VAL A 236 2.96 10.42 12.72
CA VAL A 236 2.42 9.93 11.44
C VAL A 236 3.39 10.23 10.31
N VAL A 237 3.83 9.21 9.61
CA VAL A 237 4.71 9.29 8.43
C VAL A 237 4.01 8.91 7.14
N GLY A 238 2.80 8.35 7.22
CA GLY A 238 2.00 8.03 6.05
C GLY A 238 0.60 7.56 6.39
N VAL A 239 -0.20 7.35 5.34
CA VAL A 239 -1.56 6.80 5.40
C VAL A 239 -1.59 5.52 4.58
N LEU A 240 -2.11 4.43 5.14
CA LEU A 240 -2.22 3.14 4.46
C LEU A 240 -3.22 3.24 3.30
N MET A 241 -2.77 2.95 2.07
CA MET A 241 -3.57 3.12 0.86
C MET A 241 -3.94 1.83 0.15
N LEU A 242 -3.02 0.89 0.10
CA LEU A 242 -3.14 -0.30 -0.75
C LEU A 242 -2.38 -1.47 -0.14
N GLU A 243 -3.02 -2.62 -0.04
CA GLU A 243 -2.35 -3.89 0.23
C GLU A 243 -1.75 -4.47 -1.06
N ILE A 244 -0.64 -5.18 -0.92
CA ILE A 244 0.01 -5.91 -1.99
C ILE A 244 0.51 -7.27 -1.47
N ASP A 245 0.81 -8.18 -2.38
CA ASP A 245 1.33 -9.50 -2.05
C ASP A 245 0.43 -10.25 -1.03
N GLU A 246 -0.87 -10.30 -1.31
CA GLU A 246 -1.88 -10.97 -0.47
C GLU A 246 -1.87 -10.46 0.99
N GLY A 247 -1.70 -9.17 1.17
CA GLY A 247 -1.69 -8.52 2.48
C GLY A 247 -0.36 -8.60 3.24
N LYS A 248 0.71 -9.15 2.65
CA LYS A 248 2.04 -9.25 3.31
C LYS A 248 2.81 -7.94 3.31
N ALA A 249 2.46 -7.04 2.40
CA ALA A 249 3.07 -5.73 2.26
C ALA A 249 2.03 -4.68 1.85
N CYS A 250 2.41 -3.41 1.89
CA CYS A 250 1.50 -2.33 1.55
C CYS A 250 2.21 -1.14 0.90
N TYR A 251 1.39 -0.27 0.30
CA TYR A 251 1.76 1.10 -0.02
C TYR A 251 1.04 2.07 0.91
N ALA A 252 1.78 3.07 1.36
CA ALA A 252 1.26 4.22 2.09
C ALA A 252 1.57 5.51 1.34
N LEU A 253 0.63 6.46 1.39
CA LEU A 253 0.88 7.82 0.93
C LEU A 253 1.66 8.55 2.02
N PRO A 254 2.83 9.15 1.73
CA PRO A 254 3.56 9.95 2.71
C PRO A 254 2.71 11.06 3.30
N ILE A 255 2.90 11.32 4.59
CA ILE A 255 2.03 12.25 5.33
C ILE A 255 2.08 13.67 4.76
N GLU A 256 3.20 14.09 4.19
CA GLU A 256 3.35 15.40 3.55
C GLU A 256 2.39 15.54 2.35
N ALA A 257 2.24 14.46 1.57
CA ALA A 257 1.31 14.45 0.45
C ALA A 257 -0.15 14.40 0.94
N ALA A 258 -0.43 13.54 1.92
CA ALA A 258 -1.77 13.41 2.49
C ALA A 258 -2.22 14.71 3.19
N SER A 259 -1.35 15.35 3.97
CA SER A 259 -1.65 16.61 4.65
C SER A 259 -1.84 17.78 3.67
N LYS A 260 -1.04 17.83 2.58
CA LYS A 260 -1.26 18.82 1.52
C LYS A 260 -2.65 18.68 0.90
N VAL A 261 -3.05 17.45 0.56
CA VAL A 261 -4.38 17.20 -0.02
C VAL A 261 -5.48 17.52 0.99
N ALA A 262 -5.32 17.15 2.26
CA ALA A 262 -6.27 17.48 3.32
C ALA A 262 -6.41 19.01 3.51
N ALA A 263 -5.31 19.74 3.49
CA ALA A 263 -5.31 21.20 3.58
C ALA A 263 -6.01 21.85 2.37
N ASP A 264 -5.77 21.36 1.16
CA ASP A 264 -6.47 21.82 -0.03
C ASP A 264 -7.98 21.61 0.08
N ILE A 265 -8.40 20.41 0.48
CA ILE A 265 -9.82 20.05 0.68
C ILE A 265 -10.46 20.95 1.75
N GLN A 266 -9.80 21.16 2.89
CA GLN A 266 -10.32 22.03 3.95
C GLN A 266 -10.44 23.49 3.50
N LYS A 267 -9.47 23.97 2.73
CA LYS A 267 -9.42 25.38 2.31
C LYS A 267 -10.28 25.69 1.09
N TYR A 268 -10.32 24.79 0.12
CA TYR A 268 -10.93 25.04 -1.19
C TYR A 268 -12.16 24.16 -1.46
N GLY A 269 -12.45 23.18 -0.60
CA GLY A 269 -13.50 22.18 -0.81
C GLY A 269 -13.11 21.06 -1.80
N GLU A 270 -11.94 21.15 -2.42
CA GLU A 270 -11.46 20.21 -3.43
C GLU A 270 -9.92 20.08 -3.40
N PRO A 271 -9.37 18.92 -3.81
CA PRO A 271 -7.92 18.78 -3.95
C PRO A 271 -7.39 19.60 -5.13
N ARG A 272 -6.21 20.17 -4.98
CA ARG A 272 -5.54 20.96 -6.04
C ARG A 272 -4.20 20.34 -6.39
N HIS A 273 -4.17 19.56 -7.46
CA HIS A 273 -2.93 18.97 -7.96
C HIS A 273 -2.25 19.89 -8.95
N GLY A 274 -1.02 20.28 -8.65
CA GLY A 274 -0.20 21.03 -9.58
C GLY A 274 0.17 20.19 -10.80
N TRP A 275 0.25 20.82 -11.95
CA TRP A 275 0.63 20.21 -13.21
C TRP A 275 1.45 21.15 -14.07
N MET A 276 2.57 20.66 -14.58
CA MET A 276 3.46 21.43 -15.45
C MET A 276 3.26 21.09 -16.91
N GLY A 277 2.74 19.88 -17.22
CA GLY A 277 2.54 19.41 -18.59
C GLY A 277 3.82 18.96 -19.26
N VAL A 278 4.70 18.31 -18.51
CA VAL A 278 5.96 17.73 -18.98
C VAL A 278 6.00 16.25 -18.67
N GLY A 279 6.44 15.43 -19.62
CA GLY A 279 6.85 14.05 -19.41
C GLY A 279 8.36 13.98 -19.40
N VAL A 280 8.92 13.20 -18.49
CA VAL A 280 10.36 13.02 -18.32
C VAL A 280 10.76 11.56 -18.32
N MET A 281 12.01 11.29 -18.63
CA MET A 281 12.61 9.96 -18.66
C MET A 281 14.06 10.00 -18.15
N PRO A 282 14.57 8.91 -17.54
CA PRO A 282 15.98 8.81 -17.21
C PRO A 282 16.81 8.59 -18.49
N ASP A 283 18.10 8.85 -18.41
CA ASP A 283 19.03 8.46 -19.45
C ASP A 283 19.00 6.93 -19.64
N ARG A 284 18.59 6.50 -20.83
CA ARG A 284 18.48 5.06 -21.16
C ARG A 284 19.83 4.36 -21.30
N SER A 285 20.89 5.13 -21.55
CA SER A 285 22.26 4.59 -21.65
C SER A 285 22.86 4.30 -20.27
N ARG A 286 22.29 4.89 -19.21
CA ARG A 286 22.71 4.75 -17.81
C ARG A 286 21.47 4.65 -16.90
N PRO A 287 20.80 3.50 -16.86
CA PRO A 287 19.54 3.39 -16.11
C PRO A 287 19.71 3.33 -14.57
N GLU A 288 20.88 3.72 -14.06
CA GLU A 288 21.19 3.70 -12.64
C GLU A 288 20.56 4.90 -11.91
N ARG A 289 20.40 4.75 -10.59
CA ARG A 289 19.93 5.85 -9.74
C ARG A 289 20.90 7.02 -9.80
N GLY A 290 20.38 8.21 -10.08
CA GLY A 290 21.18 9.42 -10.27
C GLY A 290 21.61 9.68 -11.73
N SER A 291 21.06 8.91 -12.67
CA SER A 291 21.20 9.21 -14.10
C SER A 291 20.50 10.51 -14.47
N PRO A 292 21.03 11.27 -15.44
CA PRO A 292 20.37 12.48 -15.93
C PRO A 292 18.91 12.22 -16.31
N VAL A 293 18.05 13.17 -15.98
CA VAL A 293 16.62 13.13 -16.31
C VAL A 293 16.34 14.10 -17.44
N PHE A 294 15.80 13.60 -18.54
CA PHE A 294 15.51 14.41 -19.71
C PHE A 294 14.01 14.65 -19.90
N VAL A 295 13.68 15.81 -20.43
CA VAL A 295 12.33 16.08 -20.95
C VAL A 295 12.11 15.16 -22.16
N ASP A 296 11.18 14.21 -22.03
CA ASP A 296 10.77 13.28 -23.08
C ASP A 296 9.71 13.91 -23.99
N ARG A 297 8.72 14.56 -23.36
CA ARG A 297 7.61 15.17 -24.09
C ARG A 297 7.05 16.39 -23.39
N LEU A 298 6.46 17.27 -24.18
CA LEU A 298 5.68 18.40 -23.70
C LEU A 298 4.24 18.26 -24.17
N TYR A 299 3.31 18.47 -23.27
CA TYR A 299 1.90 18.45 -23.62
C TYR A 299 1.50 19.80 -24.23
N LYS A 300 0.75 19.77 -25.34
CA LYS A 300 0.38 20.98 -26.08
C LYS A 300 -0.47 21.95 -25.24
N GLY A 301 -0.16 23.24 -25.30
CA GLY A 301 -0.88 24.29 -24.59
C GLY A 301 -0.55 24.40 -23.11
N THR A 302 0.41 23.62 -22.60
CA THR A 302 0.73 23.51 -21.17
C THR A 302 1.69 24.59 -20.68
N PRO A 303 1.81 24.75 -19.36
CA PRO A 303 2.78 25.67 -18.77
C PRO A 303 4.23 25.40 -19.19
N ALA A 304 4.64 24.12 -19.27
CA ALA A 304 6.00 23.77 -19.66
C ALA A 304 6.29 24.14 -21.12
N GLU A 305 5.38 23.87 -22.06
CA GLU A 305 5.53 24.27 -23.46
C GLU A 305 5.61 25.80 -23.58
N LYS A 306 4.72 26.53 -22.90
CA LYS A 306 4.69 28.02 -22.93
C LYS A 306 5.91 28.66 -22.30
N SER A 307 6.62 27.96 -21.40
CA SER A 307 7.83 28.44 -20.76
C SER A 307 9.06 28.45 -21.67
N GLY A 308 9.01 27.70 -22.80
CA GLY A 308 10.13 27.54 -23.72
C GLY A 308 11.01 26.31 -23.43
N LEU A 309 10.59 25.42 -22.52
CA LEU A 309 11.20 24.10 -22.38
C LEU A 309 11.09 23.32 -23.71
N LYS A 310 12.03 22.43 -23.96
CA LYS A 310 12.05 21.57 -25.14
C LYS A 310 12.32 20.14 -24.76
N ALA A 311 11.81 19.22 -25.58
CA ALA A 311 12.22 17.82 -25.49
C ALA A 311 13.72 17.70 -25.70
N GLY A 312 14.39 16.85 -24.92
CA GLY A 312 15.84 16.70 -24.88
C GLY A 312 16.54 17.59 -23.84
N ASP A 313 15.86 18.52 -23.17
CA ASP A 313 16.45 19.27 -22.05
C ASP A 313 16.76 18.32 -20.88
N GLU A 314 17.97 18.38 -20.34
CA GLU A 314 18.34 17.70 -19.10
C GLU A 314 17.85 18.52 -17.91
N VAL A 315 16.96 17.98 -17.08
CA VAL A 315 16.38 18.68 -15.92
C VAL A 315 17.34 18.56 -14.73
N ILE A 316 17.86 19.69 -14.26
CA ILE A 316 18.83 19.74 -13.15
C ILE A 316 18.12 19.95 -11.81
N SER A 317 17.20 20.93 -11.75
CA SER A 317 16.43 21.20 -10.54
C SER A 317 15.06 21.82 -10.85
N ILE A 318 14.13 21.66 -9.91
CA ILE A 318 12.81 22.31 -9.92
C ILE A 318 12.64 23.02 -8.57
N GLY A 319 12.51 24.35 -8.62
CA GLY A 319 12.70 25.17 -7.42
C GLY A 319 14.09 24.94 -6.84
N ASP A 320 14.14 24.75 -5.52
CA ASP A 320 15.38 24.49 -4.78
C ASP A 320 15.74 23.00 -4.72
N LYS A 321 14.92 22.12 -5.32
CA LYS A 321 15.13 20.66 -5.24
C LYS A 321 15.88 20.16 -6.47
N PRO A 322 16.99 19.43 -6.30
CA PRO A 322 17.68 18.77 -7.41
C PRO A 322 16.83 17.64 -7.96
N VAL A 323 16.87 17.42 -9.27
CA VAL A 323 16.23 16.30 -9.96
C VAL A 323 17.28 15.21 -10.16
N ARG A 324 17.05 14.04 -9.58
CA ARG A 324 17.93 12.86 -9.63
C ARG A 324 17.25 11.66 -10.31
N GLU A 325 15.93 11.68 -10.34
CA GLU A 325 15.11 10.65 -10.96
C GLU A 325 13.76 11.24 -11.43
N PRO A 326 13.05 10.60 -12.36
CA PRO A 326 11.77 11.11 -12.89
C PRO A 326 10.70 11.36 -11.82
N SER A 327 10.73 10.64 -10.72
CA SER A 327 9.85 10.84 -9.56
C SER A 327 9.98 12.23 -8.94
N ASP A 328 11.20 12.81 -8.92
CA ASP A 328 11.42 14.16 -8.38
C ASP A 328 10.62 15.22 -9.15
N VAL A 329 10.46 15.04 -10.47
CA VAL A 329 9.66 15.94 -11.32
C VAL A 329 8.17 15.78 -11.03
N LEU A 330 7.70 14.54 -10.83
CA LEU A 330 6.33 14.24 -10.46
C LEU A 330 5.97 14.86 -9.11
N ASP A 331 6.83 14.66 -8.12
CA ASP A 331 6.65 15.18 -6.76
C ASP A 331 6.72 16.71 -6.75
N ALA A 332 7.67 17.31 -7.48
CA ALA A 332 7.76 18.75 -7.61
C ALA A 332 6.47 19.36 -8.19
N ALA A 333 5.87 18.71 -9.18
CA ALA A 333 4.59 19.15 -9.74
C ALA A 333 3.44 18.97 -8.72
N PHE A 334 3.37 17.83 -8.05
CA PHE A 334 2.33 17.51 -7.06
C PHE A 334 2.32 18.51 -5.89
N PHE A 335 3.50 18.83 -5.34
CA PHE A 335 3.64 19.73 -4.20
C PHE A 335 3.58 21.20 -4.56
N SER A 336 3.69 21.56 -5.85
CA SER A 336 3.61 22.95 -6.28
C SER A 336 2.20 23.50 -6.16
N GLN A 337 2.11 24.75 -5.69
CA GLN A 337 0.83 25.47 -5.62
C GLN A 337 0.32 25.82 -7.03
N VAL A 338 -0.94 25.54 -7.30
CA VAL A 338 -1.62 25.94 -8.54
C VAL A 338 -1.63 27.46 -8.65
N GLY A 339 -1.16 27.99 -9.77
CA GLY A 339 -0.93 29.43 -10.01
C GLY A 339 0.46 29.92 -9.59
N GLY A 340 1.22 29.09 -8.83
CA GLY A 340 2.58 29.41 -8.42
C GLY A 340 3.57 29.40 -9.58
N LYS A 341 4.63 30.18 -9.47
CA LYS A 341 5.76 30.21 -10.41
C LYS A 341 6.90 29.40 -9.87
N VAL A 342 7.36 28.43 -10.65
CA VAL A 342 8.43 27.51 -10.25
C VAL A 342 9.58 27.62 -11.25
N PRO A 343 10.80 27.96 -10.83
CA PRO A 343 11.98 27.94 -11.70
C PRO A 343 12.38 26.50 -11.97
N VAL A 344 12.61 26.18 -13.24
CA VAL A 344 13.14 24.89 -13.70
C VAL A 344 14.47 25.13 -14.35
N LYS A 345 15.54 24.63 -13.73
CA LYS A 345 16.89 24.69 -14.27
C LYS A 345 17.12 23.47 -15.15
N VAL A 346 17.54 23.71 -16.35
CA VAL A 346 17.88 22.64 -17.31
C VAL A 346 19.26 22.89 -17.94
N LYS A 347 19.84 21.83 -18.50
CA LYS A 347 21.02 21.90 -19.33
C LYS A 347 20.63 21.58 -20.77
N ARG A 348 20.82 22.55 -21.67
CA ARG A 348 20.56 22.47 -23.11
C ARG A 348 21.82 22.83 -23.88
N ASP A 349 22.27 21.96 -24.79
CA ASP A 349 23.50 22.16 -25.59
C ASP A 349 24.73 22.49 -24.71
N GLY A 350 24.86 21.81 -23.58
CA GLY A 350 25.95 21.98 -22.63
C GLY A 350 25.85 23.22 -21.73
N LYS A 351 24.82 24.09 -21.90
CA LYS A 351 24.65 25.35 -21.14
C LYS A 351 23.45 25.24 -20.19
N GLU A 352 23.62 25.74 -18.97
CA GLU A 352 22.51 25.86 -18.01
C GLU A 352 21.60 27.01 -18.39
N GLN A 353 20.29 26.78 -18.31
CA GLN A 353 19.23 27.75 -18.55
C GLN A 353 18.15 27.57 -17.48
N ILE A 354 17.46 28.67 -17.15
CA ILE A 354 16.36 28.66 -16.19
C ILE A 354 15.07 29.09 -16.89
N PHE A 355 14.06 28.24 -16.79
CA PHE A 355 12.71 28.53 -17.30
C PHE A 355 11.75 28.63 -16.12
N THR A 356 10.88 29.66 -16.12
CA THR A 356 9.86 29.79 -15.08
C THR A 356 8.55 29.23 -15.57
N ILE A 357 8.04 28.19 -14.89
CA ILE A 357 6.77 27.56 -15.20
C ILE A 357 5.72 28.08 -14.24
N THR A 358 4.58 28.58 -14.75
CA THR A 358 3.40 28.85 -13.94
C THR A 358 2.59 27.56 -13.84
N VAL A 359 2.56 26.96 -12.65
CA VAL A 359 1.90 25.67 -12.43
C VAL A 359 0.40 25.79 -12.65
N SER A 360 -0.19 24.95 -13.48
CA SER A 360 -1.65 24.87 -13.66
C SER A 360 -2.28 23.80 -12.78
N ALA A 361 -3.60 23.85 -12.62
CA ALA A 361 -4.33 22.70 -12.12
C ALA A 361 -4.19 21.55 -13.13
N ARG A 362 -4.07 20.31 -12.64
CA ARG A 362 -4.04 19.17 -13.52
C ARG A 362 -5.41 18.96 -14.15
N PRO A 363 -5.49 18.86 -15.48
CA PRO A 363 -6.76 18.57 -16.14
C PRO A 363 -7.19 17.10 -15.88
N ASP A 364 -8.47 16.82 -16.08
CA ASP A 364 -8.96 15.44 -16.07
C ASP A 364 -8.24 14.61 -17.12
N SER A 365 -7.99 13.34 -16.81
CA SER A 365 -7.25 12.42 -17.68
C SER A 365 -7.87 12.31 -19.09
N SER A 366 -9.18 12.46 -19.20
CA SER A 366 -9.92 12.49 -20.49
C SER A 366 -9.58 13.69 -21.38
N ARG A 367 -8.99 14.75 -20.82
CA ARG A 367 -8.61 15.98 -21.55
C ARG A 367 -7.10 16.03 -21.86
N ILE A 368 -6.33 15.04 -21.42
CA ILE A 368 -4.89 14.99 -21.68
C ILE A 368 -4.67 14.23 -22.99
N VAL A 369 -4.35 14.96 -24.06
CA VAL A 369 -3.87 14.35 -25.30
C VAL A 369 -2.39 14.06 -25.13
N GLU A 370 -2.01 12.79 -25.08
CA GLU A 370 -0.60 12.39 -24.99
C GLU A 370 0.11 12.64 -26.32
N PRO A 371 1.15 13.49 -26.35
CA PRO A 371 1.99 13.64 -27.52
C PRO A 371 2.81 12.38 -27.76
N ALA A 372 3.19 12.11 -28.98
CA ALA A 372 4.09 11.01 -29.30
C ALA A 372 5.42 11.16 -28.49
N PRO A 373 5.94 10.09 -27.89
CA PRO A 373 7.22 10.16 -27.20
C PRO A 373 8.34 10.42 -28.19
N LEU A 374 9.32 11.22 -27.79
CA LEU A 374 10.49 11.55 -28.62
C LEU A 374 11.30 10.29 -28.97
N PHE A 375 11.28 9.30 -28.07
CA PHE A 375 11.97 8.03 -28.22
C PHE A 375 10.93 6.90 -28.20
N PRO A 376 10.66 6.24 -29.34
CA PRO A 376 9.73 5.11 -29.38
C PRO A 376 10.23 3.99 -28.46
N ASN A 377 9.28 3.33 -27.79
CA ASN A 377 9.58 2.23 -26.89
C ASN A 377 10.18 1.06 -27.69
N PRO A 378 11.41 0.60 -27.40
CA PRO A 378 12.04 -0.47 -28.18
C PRO A 378 11.32 -1.83 -28.11
N SER A 379 10.37 -2.01 -27.18
CA SER A 379 9.56 -3.22 -27.06
C SER A 379 8.31 -3.26 -27.94
N GLY A 380 8.11 -2.30 -28.88
CA GLY A 380 7.11 -2.38 -29.95
C GLY A 380 5.63 -2.56 -29.55
N GLY A 381 5.30 -2.45 -28.26
CA GLY A 381 3.92 -2.50 -27.80
C GLY A 381 3.20 -1.17 -28.07
N PRO A 382 1.95 -1.17 -28.56
CA PRO A 382 1.19 0.05 -28.73
C PRO A 382 1.08 0.79 -27.39
N ALA A 383 1.26 2.11 -27.44
CA ALA A 383 0.98 2.99 -26.30
C ALA A 383 -0.41 2.64 -25.76
N ASN A 384 -0.47 2.31 -24.49
CA ASN A 384 -1.67 1.81 -23.80
C ASN A 384 -2.81 2.84 -23.98
N GLN A 385 -3.63 2.65 -24.99
CA GLN A 385 -4.92 3.33 -25.11
C GLN A 385 -5.75 2.79 -23.94
N GLY A 386 -6.09 3.67 -22.99
CA GLY A 386 -6.81 3.35 -21.80
C GLY A 386 -8.00 2.43 -22.11
N MET A 387 -7.88 1.17 -21.74
CA MET A 387 -9.04 0.28 -21.76
C MET A 387 -10.04 0.78 -20.72
N PRO A 388 -11.31 0.89 -21.08
CA PRO A 388 -12.34 1.18 -20.10
C PRO A 388 -12.35 0.04 -19.08
N VAL A 389 -12.23 0.40 -17.81
CA VAL A 389 -12.37 -0.52 -16.68
C VAL A 389 -13.79 -1.10 -16.77
N LYS A 390 -13.91 -2.35 -17.22
CA LYS A 390 -15.14 -3.11 -17.02
C LYS A 390 -15.26 -3.34 -15.52
N ALA A 391 -16.26 -2.70 -14.93
CA ALA A 391 -16.73 -3.06 -13.62
C ALA A 391 -17.10 -4.54 -13.63
N ASN A 392 -16.38 -5.37 -12.92
CA ASN A 392 -16.81 -6.74 -12.65
C ASN A 392 -18.01 -6.64 -11.69
N ARG A 393 -19.11 -7.21 -12.19
CA ARG A 393 -20.33 -7.51 -11.42
C ARG A 393 -20.04 -8.60 -10.41
#